data_6b056f21a1df3ab2cc84056fd081480c
#
_entry.id   6b056f21a1df3ab2cc84056fd081480c
#
_cell.length_a   1.000
_cell.length_b   1.000
_cell.length_c   1.000
_cell.angle_alpha   90.00
_cell.angle_beta   90.00
_cell.angle_gamma   90.00
#
_symmetry.space_group_name_H-M   'P 1'
#
loop_
_entity.id
_entity.type
_entity.pdbx_description
1 polymer ?
#
loop_
_entity_poly.entity_id
_entity_poly.type
_entity_poly.pdbx_seq_one_letter_code
_entity_poly.pdbx_strand_id
1 'polypeptide(L)'
;MRKPFSFDTQLEAARALVEQLRLEAKVCVEFINEFARQAAAVDDERFLVENGRFQAFVANGASLTNILAELVFVLDTLTVKISADLDGFRGLTAGERFIGRFSRQRMWRRHSARVRAAPVVERLRDLLVKSEATAGVIAIYRTIAIDFHKLGEHGLIGIVEQRRRLVDKIDIARLRIRELNAKALTTQGRIGLYGSRAEWELMEQERRSLKAEADRVADEEHGMREESQRRERFINLFQVFVDALNSQVGQCNALRRKMLIDTEERLLIYQAQVDTDIPGSKVQISAELFPAIAGPIELFERNMLAPQELEQRKRAADAVFASKFEAFRQEPEEGFAVPIIDTTEISRRLRFRFLRPGFWPKKQ
;
A
#
# COMPACT_ATOMS: atom_id res chain seq x y z
N MET A 1 -22.43 -20.78 -12.96
CA MET A 1 -21.39 -21.79 -12.69
C MET A 1 -20.08 -21.04 -12.43
N ARG A 2 -19.55 -21.08 -11.19
CA ARG A 2 -18.24 -20.51 -10.86
C ARG A 2 -17.18 -21.38 -11.55
N LYS A 3 -16.20 -20.72 -12.23
CA LYS A 3 -15.02 -21.43 -12.73
C LYS A 3 -14.28 -22.02 -11.53
N PRO A 4 -13.82 -23.30 -11.61
CA PRO A 4 -13.03 -23.86 -10.51
C PRO A 4 -11.79 -22.99 -10.27
N PHE A 5 -11.48 -22.73 -9.00
CA PHE A 5 -10.28 -22.00 -8.61
C PHE A 5 -9.06 -22.73 -9.18
N SER A 6 -8.28 -22.03 -9.99
CA SER A 6 -7.00 -22.51 -10.49
C SER A 6 -5.89 -21.63 -9.93
N PHE A 7 -5.00 -22.21 -9.15
CA PHE A 7 -3.86 -21.51 -8.56
C PHE A 7 -3.03 -20.76 -9.62
N ASP A 8 -2.70 -21.47 -10.72
CA ASP A 8 -1.86 -20.91 -11.78
C ASP A 8 -2.55 -19.72 -12.47
N THR A 9 -3.86 -19.81 -12.71
CA THR A 9 -4.62 -18.69 -13.30
C THR A 9 -4.63 -17.47 -12.37
N GLN A 10 -4.77 -17.65 -11.06
CA GLN A 10 -4.73 -16.54 -10.11
C GLN A 10 -3.32 -15.94 -9.97
N LEU A 11 -2.29 -16.78 -10.00
CA LEU A 11 -0.90 -16.32 -10.00
C LEU A 11 -0.56 -15.50 -11.25
N GLU A 12 -1.02 -15.93 -12.42
CA GLU A 12 -0.90 -15.18 -13.67
C GLU A 12 -1.64 -13.84 -13.61
N ALA A 13 -2.85 -13.82 -13.08
CA ALA A 13 -3.62 -12.60 -12.87
C ALA A 13 -2.89 -11.64 -11.90
N ALA A 14 -2.31 -12.17 -10.81
CA ALA A 14 -1.51 -11.37 -9.88
C ALA A 14 -0.26 -10.77 -10.56
N ARG A 15 0.44 -11.53 -11.39
CA ARG A 15 1.60 -11.05 -12.16
C ARG A 15 1.21 -9.94 -13.14
N ALA A 16 0.12 -10.14 -13.89
CA ALA A 16 -0.38 -9.14 -14.83
C ALA A 16 -0.74 -7.84 -14.10
N LEU A 17 -1.39 -7.94 -12.95
CA LEU A 17 -1.78 -6.78 -12.15
C LEU A 17 -0.57 -6.04 -11.56
N VAL A 18 0.50 -6.75 -11.16
CA VAL A 18 1.76 -6.13 -10.72
C VAL A 18 2.40 -5.32 -11.84
N GLU A 19 2.44 -5.85 -13.07
CA GLU A 19 3.00 -5.11 -14.21
C GLU A 19 2.14 -3.89 -14.57
N GLN A 20 0.82 -4.00 -14.48
CA GLN A 20 -0.08 -2.87 -14.64
C GLN A 20 0.20 -1.78 -13.58
N LEU A 21 0.27 -2.14 -12.31
CA LEU A 21 0.59 -1.21 -11.21
C LEU A 21 1.96 -0.54 -11.40
N ARG A 22 2.93 -1.27 -11.93
CA ARG A 22 4.26 -0.73 -12.23
C ARG A 22 4.21 0.35 -13.32
N LEU A 23 3.37 0.16 -14.33
CA LEU A 23 3.16 1.15 -15.39
C LEU A 23 2.37 2.36 -14.87
N GLU A 24 1.30 2.15 -14.11
CA GLU A 24 0.51 3.20 -13.49
C GLU A 24 1.37 4.06 -12.54
N ALA A 25 2.22 3.43 -11.72
CA ALA A 25 3.14 4.13 -10.83
C ALA A 25 4.07 5.08 -11.60
N LYS A 26 4.62 4.67 -12.75
CA LYS A 26 5.49 5.53 -13.58
C LYS A 26 4.78 6.80 -14.04
N VAL A 27 3.53 6.68 -14.47
CA VAL A 27 2.73 7.84 -14.91
C VAL A 27 2.46 8.80 -13.75
N CYS A 28 2.15 8.25 -12.57
CA CYS A 28 1.87 9.07 -11.39
C CYS A 28 3.11 9.77 -10.82
N VAL A 29 4.31 9.20 -10.98
CA VAL A 29 5.57 9.78 -10.50
C VAL A 29 5.82 11.17 -11.06
N GLU A 30 5.62 11.36 -12.37
CA GLU A 30 5.84 12.64 -13.05
C GLU A 30 4.92 13.71 -12.47
N PHE A 31 3.65 13.39 -12.31
CA PHE A 31 2.67 14.32 -11.74
C PHE A 31 3.02 14.69 -10.28
N ILE A 32 3.34 13.70 -9.42
CA ILE A 32 3.68 13.96 -8.02
C ILE A 32 4.89 14.88 -7.92
N ASN A 33 5.93 14.67 -8.74
CA ASN A 33 7.12 15.51 -8.76
C ASN A 33 6.84 16.92 -9.26
N GLU A 34 6.01 17.08 -10.29
CA GLU A 34 5.57 18.38 -10.76
C GLU A 34 4.75 19.11 -9.70
N PHE A 35 3.79 18.42 -9.10
CA PHE A 35 2.91 18.93 -8.08
C PHE A 35 3.66 19.37 -6.82
N ALA A 36 4.66 18.61 -6.39
CA ALA A 36 5.52 18.97 -5.27
C ALA A 36 6.34 20.24 -5.54
N ARG A 37 6.69 20.51 -6.82
CA ARG A 37 7.45 21.71 -7.21
C ARG A 37 6.56 22.91 -7.41
N GLN A 38 5.45 22.77 -8.09
CA GLN A 38 4.59 23.87 -8.56
C GLN A 38 3.11 23.51 -8.46
N ALA A 39 2.58 23.34 -7.24
CA ALA A 39 1.15 23.06 -7.07
C ALA A 39 0.24 24.18 -7.63
N ALA A 40 0.73 25.40 -7.76
CA ALA A 40 -0.01 26.52 -8.37
C ALA A 40 -0.29 26.33 -9.87
N ALA A 41 0.54 25.55 -10.58
CA ALA A 41 0.35 25.25 -12.00
C ALA A 41 -0.72 24.20 -12.27
N VAL A 42 -1.21 23.53 -11.22
CA VAL A 42 -2.22 22.48 -11.32
C VAL A 42 -3.59 23.06 -11.00
N ASP A 43 -4.47 23.09 -11.99
CA ASP A 43 -5.87 23.44 -11.80
C ASP A 43 -6.68 22.33 -11.13
N ASP A 44 -7.88 22.67 -10.68
CA ASP A 44 -8.76 21.72 -9.98
C ASP A 44 -9.16 20.54 -10.89
N GLU A 45 -9.32 20.74 -12.19
CA GLU A 45 -9.72 19.70 -13.15
C GLU A 45 -8.60 18.67 -13.33
N ARG A 46 -7.38 19.13 -13.60
CA ARG A 46 -6.20 18.27 -13.73
C ARG A 46 -5.95 17.49 -12.43
N PHE A 47 -6.06 18.15 -11.29
CA PHE A 47 -5.91 17.47 -9.99
C PHE A 47 -6.93 16.37 -9.78
N LEU A 48 -8.20 16.58 -10.15
CA LEU A 48 -9.24 15.57 -10.03
C LEU A 48 -8.99 14.35 -10.93
N VAL A 49 -8.48 14.57 -12.15
CA VAL A 49 -8.10 13.48 -13.07
C VAL A 49 -6.97 12.64 -12.46
N GLU A 50 -5.91 13.27 -11.97
CA GLU A 50 -4.77 12.57 -11.39
C GLU A 50 -5.14 11.88 -10.06
N ASN A 51 -5.97 12.52 -9.25
CA ASN A 51 -6.50 11.87 -8.04
C ASN A 51 -7.33 10.62 -8.39
N GLY A 52 -8.07 10.62 -9.50
CA GLY A 52 -8.75 9.44 -10.01
C GLY A 52 -7.76 8.31 -10.37
N ARG A 53 -6.60 8.64 -10.93
CA ARG A 53 -5.52 7.66 -11.20
C ARG A 53 -4.92 7.10 -9.91
N PHE A 54 -4.69 7.94 -8.89
CA PHE A 54 -4.22 7.48 -7.58
C PHE A 54 -5.21 6.53 -6.91
N GLN A 55 -6.50 6.84 -7.00
CA GLN A 55 -7.55 5.97 -6.47
C GLN A 55 -7.62 4.64 -7.22
N ALA A 56 -7.47 4.66 -8.55
CA ALA A 56 -7.39 3.44 -9.36
C ALA A 56 -6.18 2.59 -8.99
N PHE A 57 -5.01 3.20 -8.80
CA PHE A 57 -3.82 2.51 -8.33
C PHE A 57 -4.03 1.84 -6.96
N VAL A 58 -4.63 2.55 -6.00
CA VAL A 58 -4.96 2.00 -4.67
C VAL A 58 -5.96 0.85 -4.79
N ALA A 59 -6.99 0.97 -5.61
CA ALA A 59 -7.99 -0.08 -5.83
C ALA A 59 -7.39 -1.34 -6.48
N ASN A 60 -6.53 -1.15 -7.50
CA ASN A 60 -5.81 -2.24 -8.15
C ASN A 60 -4.84 -2.93 -7.17
N GLY A 61 -4.15 -2.15 -6.33
CA GLY A 61 -3.30 -2.65 -5.27
C GLY A 61 -4.05 -3.47 -4.22
N ALA A 62 -5.24 -3.03 -3.82
CA ALA A 62 -6.11 -3.78 -2.92
C ALA A 62 -6.58 -5.09 -3.57
N SER A 63 -6.97 -5.06 -4.85
CA SER A 63 -7.35 -6.26 -5.60
C SER A 63 -6.21 -7.27 -5.69
N LEU A 64 -4.98 -6.80 -5.96
CA LEU A 64 -3.80 -7.64 -5.97
C LEU A 64 -3.52 -8.26 -4.59
N THR A 65 -3.60 -7.46 -3.54
CA THR A 65 -3.38 -7.94 -2.16
C THR A 65 -4.39 -9.03 -1.80
N ASN A 66 -5.62 -8.90 -2.27
CA ASN A 66 -6.67 -9.89 -2.08
C ASN A 66 -6.34 -11.21 -2.80
N ILE A 67 -5.95 -11.14 -4.07
CA ILE A 67 -5.54 -12.34 -4.83
C ILE A 67 -4.35 -13.04 -4.14
N LEU A 68 -3.37 -12.26 -3.68
CA LEU A 68 -2.21 -12.80 -2.98
C LEU A 68 -2.58 -13.46 -1.65
N ALA A 69 -3.52 -12.87 -0.90
CA ALA A 69 -4.02 -13.46 0.35
C ALA A 69 -4.73 -14.79 0.08
N GLU A 70 -5.53 -14.89 -0.99
CA GLU A 70 -6.20 -16.13 -1.39
C GLU A 70 -5.18 -17.20 -1.80
N LEU A 71 -4.15 -16.85 -2.58
CA LEU A 71 -3.07 -17.77 -2.95
C LEU A 71 -2.34 -18.29 -1.70
N VAL A 72 -2.01 -17.42 -0.74
CA VAL A 72 -1.37 -17.82 0.53
C VAL A 72 -2.27 -18.79 1.31
N PHE A 73 -3.56 -18.51 1.40
CA PHE A 73 -4.52 -19.38 2.08
C PHE A 73 -4.64 -20.76 1.41
N VAL A 74 -4.65 -20.81 0.08
CA VAL A 74 -4.68 -22.08 -0.66
C VAL A 74 -3.40 -22.87 -0.43
N LEU A 75 -2.23 -22.23 -0.43
CA LEU A 75 -0.96 -22.88 -0.13
C LEU A 75 -0.92 -23.46 1.29
N ASP A 76 -1.47 -22.75 2.27
CA ASP A 76 -1.59 -23.23 3.64
C ASP A 76 -2.52 -24.46 3.74
N THR A 77 -3.68 -24.39 3.10
CA THR A 77 -4.62 -25.53 3.01
C THR A 77 -3.98 -26.77 2.36
N LEU A 78 -3.20 -26.59 1.29
CA LEU A 78 -2.47 -27.68 0.63
C LEU A 78 -1.38 -28.23 1.53
N THR A 79 -0.69 -27.39 2.31
CA THR A 79 0.31 -27.83 3.30
C THR A 79 -0.31 -28.76 4.35
N VAL A 80 -1.44 -28.37 4.92
CA VAL A 80 -2.17 -29.19 5.91
C VAL A 80 -2.59 -30.54 5.31
N LYS A 81 -3.13 -30.57 4.08
CA LYS A 81 -3.50 -31.81 3.39
C LYS A 81 -2.30 -32.72 3.16
N ILE A 82 -1.18 -32.16 2.68
CA ILE A 82 0.03 -32.95 2.44
C ILE A 82 0.60 -33.48 3.76
N SER A 83 0.57 -32.69 4.83
CA SER A 83 1.03 -33.14 6.16
C SER A 83 0.17 -34.29 6.68
N ALA A 84 -1.16 -34.22 6.52
CA ALA A 84 -2.06 -35.30 6.89
C ALA A 84 -1.82 -36.59 6.07
N ASP A 85 -1.58 -36.43 4.76
CA ASP A 85 -1.20 -37.56 3.89
C ASP A 85 0.11 -38.19 4.37
N LEU A 86 1.13 -37.40 4.72
CA LEU A 86 2.42 -37.86 5.23
C LEU A 86 2.27 -38.66 6.54
N ASP A 87 1.45 -38.18 7.47
CA ASP A 87 1.20 -38.89 8.73
C ASP A 87 0.51 -40.24 8.48
N GLY A 88 -0.36 -40.32 7.49
CA GLY A 88 -0.93 -41.60 7.02
C GLY A 88 0.12 -42.56 6.46
N PHE A 89 1.17 -42.04 5.79
CA PHE A 89 2.28 -42.85 5.26
C PHE A 89 3.31 -43.25 6.31
N ARG A 90 3.46 -42.52 7.41
CA ARG A 90 4.38 -42.87 8.53
C ARG A 90 3.95 -44.14 9.26
N GLY A 91 2.67 -44.47 9.25
CA GLY A 91 2.16 -45.66 9.86
C GLY A 91 2.59 -46.96 9.13
N LEU A 92 2.97 -47.98 9.86
CA LEU A 92 3.21 -49.30 9.29
C LEU A 92 1.89 -49.94 8.82
N THR A 93 1.83 -50.38 7.56
CA THR A 93 0.68 -51.13 7.05
C THR A 93 0.57 -52.50 7.72
N ALA A 94 -0.63 -53.11 7.68
CA ALA A 94 -0.83 -54.44 8.23
C ALA A 94 0.16 -55.47 7.65
N GLY A 95 0.46 -55.38 6.34
CA GLY A 95 1.46 -56.21 5.68
C GLY A 95 2.89 -55.94 6.15
N GLU A 96 3.25 -54.70 6.41
CA GLU A 96 4.56 -54.33 6.95
C GLU A 96 4.71 -54.81 8.39
N ARG A 97 3.66 -54.69 9.21
CA ARG A 97 3.62 -55.24 10.58
C ARG A 97 3.75 -56.78 10.58
N PHE A 98 3.09 -57.44 9.64
CA PHE A 98 3.22 -58.88 9.48
C PHE A 98 4.64 -59.31 9.13
N ILE A 99 5.26 -58.64 8.14
CA ILE A 99 6.66 -58.90 7.77
C ILE A 99 7.61 -58.56 8.92
N GLY A 100 7.30 -57.52 9.72
CA GLY A 100 8.08 -57.12 10.89
C GLY A 100 8.17 -58.23 11.98
N ARG A 101 7.21 -59.15 12.04
CA ARG A 101 7.28 -60.30 12.94
C ARG A 101 8.37 -61.30 12.55
N PHE A 102 8.73 -61.38 11.27
CA PHE A 102 9.74 -62.30 10.76
C PHE A 102 11.09 -61.63 10.50
N SER A 103 11.08 -60.37 10.05
CA SER A 103 12.31 -59.59 9.76
C SER A 103 12.07 -58.11 9.83
N ARG A 104 12.63 -57.43 10.86
CA ARG A 104 12.61 -55.98 11.00
C ARG A 104 13.26 -55.27 9.80
N GLN A 105 14.38 -55.82 9.28
CA GLN A 105 15.11 -55.23 8.18
C GLN A 105 14.29 -55.25 6.87
N ARG A 106 13.59 -56.32 6.56
CA ARG A 106 12.71 -56.42 5.38
C ARG A 106 11.49 -55.49 5.51
N MET A 107 10.92 -55.39 6.71
CA MET A 107 9.84 -54.46 7.01
C MET A 107 10.27 -53.01 6.71
N TRP A 108 11.40 -52.57 7.25
CA TRP A 108 11.91 -51.20 7.05
C TRP A 108 12.26 -50.94 5.60
N ARG A 109 12.87 -51.88 4.88
CA ARG A 109 13.14 -51.72 3.43
C ARG A 109 11.84 -51.51 2.64
N ARG A 110 10.79 -52.29 2.95
CA ARG A 110 9.49 -52.17 2.27
C ARG A 110 8.78 -50.85 2.63
N HIS A 111 8.81 -50.48 3.89
CA HIS A 111 8.30 -49.20 4.36
C HIS A 111 9.00 -48.04 3.68
N SER A 112 10.33 -47.98 3.68
CA SER A 112 11.12 -46.96 3.01
C SER A 112 10.84 -46.90 1.50
N ALA A 113 10.75 -48.06 0.83
CA ALA A 113 10.39 -48.11 -0.59
C ALA A 113 9.00 -47.51 -0.88
N ARG A 114 8.00 -47.81 0.00
CA ARG A 114 6.66 -47.23 -0.11
C ARG A 114 6.64 -45.72 0.10
N VAL A 115 7.33 -45.25 1.12
CA VAL A 115 7.45 -43.80 1.41
C VAL A 115 8.13 -43.06 0.25
N ARG A 116 9.21 -43.64 -0.31
CA ARG A 116 9.91 -43.04 -1.48
C ARG A 116 9.07 -43.03 -2.76
N ALA A 117 8.25 -44.09 -2.96
CA ALA A 117 7.35 -44.20 -4.11
C ALA A 117 6.07 -43.34 -3.96
N ALA A 118 5.86 -42.69 -2.82
CA ALA A 118 4.68 -41.89 -2.59
C ALA A 118 4.77 -40.58 -3.39
N PRO A 119 3.72 -40.15 -4.12
CA PRO A 119 3.69 -38.88 -4.91
C PRO A 119 3.71 -37.66 -4.01
N VAL A 120 3.84 -37.79 -2.71
CA VAL A 120 3.83 -36.73 -1.72
C VAL A 120 5.06 -35.83 -1.86
N VAL A 121 6.23 -36.40 -2.19
CA VAL A 121 7.48 -35.63 -2.41
C VAL A 121 7.36 -34.69 -3.62
N GLU A 122 6.76 -35.18 -4.70
CA GLU A 122 6.51 -34.33 -5.89
C GLU A 122 5.48 -33.23 -5.59
N ARG A 123 4.43 -33.53 -4.82
CA ARG A 123 3.44 -32.53 -4.38
C ARG A 123 4.06 -31.47 -3.48
N LEU A 124 4.95 -31.86 -2.56
CA LEU A 124 5.70 -30.91 -1.73
C LEU A 124 6.60 -30.02 -2.57
N ARG A 125 7.28 -30.59 -3.57
CA ARG A 125 8.13 -29.80 -4.48
C ARG A 125 7.30 -28.81 -5.28
N ASP A 126 6.16 -29.21 -5.84
CA ASP A 126 5.23 -28.33 -6.55
C ASP A 126 4.73 -27.21 -5.62
N LEU A 127 4.37 -27.55 -4.38
CA LEU A 127 3.94 -26.59 -3.37
C LEU A 127 5.04 -25.56 -3.04
N LEU A 128 6.30 -25.98 -2.96
CA LEU A 128 7.44 -25.10 -2.71
C LEU A 128 7.68 -24.15 -3.91
N VAL A 129 7.60 -24.67 -5.15
CA VAL A 129 7.72 -23.83 -6.37
C VAL A 129 6.61 -22.79 -6.42
N LYS A 130 5.38 -23.17 -6.08
CA LYS A 130 4.24 -22.23 -6.01
C LYS A 130 4.40 -21.19 -4.90
N SER A 131 4.96 -21.60 -3.77
CA SER A 131 5.27 -20.68 -2.66
C SER A 131 6.31 -19.63 -3.07
N GLU A 132 7.38 -20.07 -3.75
CA GLU A 132 8.41 -19.15 -4.28
C GLU A 132 7.83 -18.17 -5.28
N ALA A 133 7.06 -18.65 -6.24
CA ALA A 133 6.43 -17.79 -7.25
C ALA A 133 5.51 -16.74 -6.60
N THR A 134 4.71 -17.13 -5.60
CA THR A 134 3.83 -16.20 -4.86
C THR A 134 4.65 -15.19 -4.04
N ALA A 135 5.70 -15.65 -3.35
CA ALA A 135 6.60 -14.79 -2.58
C ALA A 135 7.31 -13.75 -3.48
N GLY A 136 7.70 -14.15 -4.69
CA GLY A 136 8.28 -13.25 -5.69
C GLY A 136 7.33 -12.12 -6.07
N VAL A 137 6.05 -12.44 -6.34
CA VAL A 137 5.02 -11.43 -6.66
C VAL A 137 4.80 -10.48 -5.47
N ILE A 138 4.70 -11.02 -4.25
CA ILE A 138 4.55 -10.20 -3.02
C ILE A 138 5.76 -9.26 -2.87
N ALA A 139 6.99 -9.73 -3.11
CA ALA A 139 8.20 -8.92 -2.97
C ALA A 139 8.24 -7.77 -3.98
N ILE A 140 7.90 -8.02 -5.24
CA ILE A 140 7.84 -6.98 -6.30
C ILE A 140 6.80 -5.94 -5.94
N TYR A 141 5.57 -6.36 -5.62
CA TYR A 141 4.49 -5.43 -5.28
C TYR A 141 4.82 -4.60 -4.03
N ARG A 142 5.39 -5.24 -3.00
CA ARG A 142 5.84 -4.53 -1.80
C ARG A 142 6.82 -3.42 -2.12
N THR A 143 7.78 -3.66 -3.01
CA THR A 143 8.75 -2.65 -3.43
C THR A 143 8.04 -1.48 -4.11
N ILE A 144 7.16 -1.76 -5.07
CA ILE A 144 6.36 -0.72 -5.74
C ILE A 144 5.56 0.11 -4.73
N ALA A 145 4.88 -0.54 -3.79
CA ALA A 145 4.06 0.14 -2.78
C ALA A 145 4.88 1.02 -1.84
N ILE A 146 6.07 0.56 -1.40
CA ILE A 146 6.98 1.32 -0.54
C ILE A 146 7.53 2.55 -1.28
N ASP A 147 8.00 2.37 -2.50
CA ASP A 147 8.59 3.46 -3.27
C ASP A 147 7.54 4.52 -3.59
N PHE A 148 6.32 4.07 -3.90
CA PHE A 148 5.21 4.98 -4.19
C PHE A 148 4.69 5.68 -2.93
N HIS A 149 4.68 5.02 -1.78
CA HIS A 149 4.39 5.63 -0.48
C HIS A 149 5.38 6.76 -0.16
N LYS A 150 6.69 6.50 -0.27
CA LYS A 150 7.73 7.51 -0.03
C LYS A 150 7.59 8.70 -0.97
N LEU A 151 7.28 8.46 -2.24
CA LEU A 151 7.03 9.51 -3.20
C LEU A 151 5.78 10.32 -2.84
N GLY A 152 4.71 9.67 -2.40
CA GLY A 152 3.50 10.31 -1.90
C GLY A 152 3.77 11.20 -0.71
N GLU A 153 4.53 10.73 0.29
CA GLU A 153 4.95 11.55 1.43
C GLU A 153 5.76 12.77 1.00
N HIS A 154 6.69 12.59 0.05
CA HIS A 154 7.47 13.71 -0.49
C HIS A 154 6.58 14.76 -1.17
N GLY A 155 5.61 14.32 -1.98
CA GLY A 155 4.61 15.19 -2.59
C GLY A 155 3.79 15.96 -1.56
N LEU A 156 3.31 15.27 -0.52
CA LEU A 156 2.54 15.87 0.56
C LEU A 156 3.34 16.94 1.31
N ILE A 157 4.60 16.65 1.66
CA ILE A 157 5.49 17.61 2.32
C ILE A 157 5.68 18.85 1.45
N GLY A 158 5.92 18.68 0.15
CA GLY A 158 6.07 19.78 -0.78
C GLY A 158 4.86 20.74 -0.83
N ILE A 159 3.64 20.16 -0.82
CA ILE A 159 2.41 20.97 -0.83
C ILE A 159 2.23 21.73 0.49
N VAL A 160 2.49 21.06 1.62
CA VAL A 160 2.38 21.68 2.96
C VAL A 160 3.33 22.85 3.09
N GLU A 161 4.58 22.71 2.63
CA GLU A 161 5.56 23.82 2.63
C GLU A 161 5.13 24.98 1.73
N GLN A 162 4.60 24.69 0.55
CA GLN A 162 4.10 25.74 -0.35
C GLN A 162 2.92 26.49 0.27
N ARG A 163 1.98 25.78 0.91
CA ARG A 163 0.88 26.39 1.63
C ARG A 163 1.38 27.28 2.77
N ARG A 164 2.37 26.84 3.54
CA ARG A 164 2.98 27.63 4.62
C ARG A 164 3.55 28.94 4.09
N ARG A 165 4.31 28.88 3.00
CA ARG A 165 4.86 30.12 2.35
C ARG A 165 3.76 31.06 1.88
N LEU A 166 2.61 30.54 1.43
CA LEU A 166 1.46 31.38 1.07
C LEU A 166 0.84 32.04 2.30
N VAL A 167 0.69 31.33 3.40
CA VAL A 167 0.17 31.90 4.66
C VAL A 167 1.08 33.02 5.15
N ASP A 168 2.39 32.85 5.11
CA ASP A 168 3.36 33.89 5.47
C ASP A 168 3.19 35.15 4.57
N LYS A 169 3.00 34.98 3.26
CA LYS A 169 2.74 36.09 2.33
C LYS A 169 1.40 36.77 2.62
N ILE A 170 0.36 36.04 2.94
CA ILE A 170 -0.96 36.57 3.34
C ILE A 170 -0.82 37.46 4.58
N ASP A 171 -0.07 37.03 5.57
CA ASP A 171 0.13 37.82 6.80
C ASP A 171 0.92 39.09 6.54
N ILE A 172 1.94 39.05 5.66
CA ILE A 172 2.67 40.25 5.23
C ILE A 172 1.74 41.21 4.47
N ALA A 173 0.92 40.71 3.55
CA ALA A 173 -0.05 41.53 2.82
C ALA A 173 -1.05 42.21 3.76
N ARG A 174 -1.57 41.49 4.76
CA ARG A 174 -2.46 42.07 5.79
C ARG A 174 -1.82 43.16 6.61
N LEU A 175 -0.56 43.00 6.98
CA LEU A 175 0.19 44.07 7.67
C LEU A 175 0.32 45.28 6.77
N ARG A 176 0.67 45.11 5.51
CA ARG A 176 0.80 46.19 4.51
C ARG A 176 -0.53 46.94 4.32
N ILE A 177 -1.65 46.23 4.21
CA ILE A 177 -2.99 46.84 4.11
C ILE A 177 -3.27 47.72 5.35
N ARG A 178 -2.96 47.23 6.55
CA ARG A 178 -3.14 48.01 7.80
C ARG A 178 -2.30 49.27 7.80
N GLU A 179 -1.03 49.18 7.39
CA GLU A 179 -0.14 50.32 7.32
C GLU A 179 -0.62 51.38 6.32
N LEU A 180 -1.04 50.96 5.11
CA LEU A 180 -1.55 51.86 4.07
C LEU A 180 -2.84 52.55 4.52
N ASN A 181 -3.76 51.80 5.14
CA ASN A 181 -4.99 52.37 5.68
C ASN A 181 -4.72 53.36 6.83
N ALA A 182 -3.77 53.07 7.73
CA ALA A 182 -3.37 53.97 8.80
C ALA A 182 -2.77 55.29 8.22
N LYS A 183 -1.92 55.18 7.20
CA LYS A 183 -1.37 56.37 6.50
C LYS A 183 -2.48 57.18 5.83
N ALA A 184 -3.40 56.54 5.13
CA ALA A 184 -4.53 57.19 4.50
C ALA A 184 -5.43 57.96 5.50
N LEU A 185 -5.69 57.35 6.67
CA LEU A 185 -6.42 58.00 7.77
C LEU A 185 -5.65 59.21 8.34
N THR A 186 -4.32 59.07 8.52
CA THR A 186 -3.48 60.16 8.99
C THR A 186 -3.49 61.34 7.99
N THR A 187 -3.38 61.04 6.70
CA THR A 187 -3.47 62.04 5.62
C THR A 187 -4.85 62.73 5.62
N GLN A 188 -5.93 61.95 5.81
CA GLN A 188 -7.29 62.50 5.92
C GLN A 188 -7.44 63.44 7.12
N GLY A 189 -6.87 63.13 8.27
CA GLY A 189 -6.88 64.00 9.44
C GLY A 189 -6.13 65.32 9.21
N ARG A 190 -5.08 65.29 8.38
CA ARG A 190 -4.33 66.53 7.99
C ARG A 190 -5.08 67.39 7.02
N ILE A 191 -5.84 66.84 6.07
CA ILE A 191 -6.61 67.60 5.06
C ILE A 191 -7.46 68.70 5.67
N GLY A 192 -8.05 68.52 6.87
CA GLY A 192 -8.86 69.48 7.57
C GLY A 192 -8.07 70.63 8.21
N LEU A 193 -6.73 70.56 8.26
CA LEU A 193 -5.86 71.54 8.91
C LEU A 193 -5.21 72.54 7.97
N TYR A 194 -5.30 72.33 6.63
CA TYR A 194 -4.64 73.11 5.63
C TYR A 194 -5.59 74.17 5.03
N GLY A 195 -5.11 75.44 4.94
CA GLY A 195 -5.89 76.57 4.43
C GLY A 195 -5.77 76.79 2.93
N SER A 196 -4.78 76.21 2.20
CA SER A 196 -4.56 76.31 0.79
C SER A 196 -5.23 75.24 -0.01
N ARG A 197 -5.94 75.66 -1.10
CA ARG A 197 -6.63 74.75 -2.03
C ARG A 197 -5.66 73.79 -2.72
N ALA A 198 -4.45 74.26 -3.09
CA ALA A 198 -3.44 73.43 -3.75
C ALA A 198 -2.89 72.33 -2.82
N GLU A 199 -2.65 72.63 -1.53
CA GLU A 199 -2.22 71.65 -0.53
C GLU A 199 -3.31 70.67 -0.25
N TRP A 200 -4.57 71.06 -0.20
CA TRP A 200 -5.71 70.17 -0.07
C TRP A 200 -5.81 69.19 -1.23
N GLU A 201 -5.68 69.64 -2.50
CA GLU A 201 -5.73 68.77 -3.69
C GLU A 201 -4.57 67.77 -3.69
N LEU A 202 -3.37 68.14 -3.28
CA LEU A 202 -2.21 67.28 -3.17
C LEU A 202 -2.41 66.18 -2.11
N MET A 203 -2.88 66.56 -0.93
CA MET A 203 -3.18 65.59 0.15
C MET A 203 -4.31 64.62 -0.20
N GLU A 204 -5.35 65.12 -0.88
CA GLU A 204 -6.44 64.27 -1.35
C GLU A 204 -5.97 63.29 -2.44
N GLN A 205 -5.08 63.68 -3.31
CA GLN A 205 -4.46 62.80 -4.31
C GLN A 205 -3.59 61.74 -3.62
N GLU A 206 -2.78 62.10 -2.62
CA GLU A 206 -1.99 61.19 -1.82
C GLU A 206 -2.90 60.17 -1.10
N ARG A 207 -3.97 60.61 -0.43
CA ARG A 207 -4.94 59.76 0.23
C ARG A 207 -5.58 58.76 -0.74
N ARG A 208 -5.97 59.19 -1.94
CA ARG A 208 -6.54 58.32 -2.98
C ARG A 208 -5.53 57.30 -3.48
N SER A 209 -4.26 57.72 -3.67
CA SER A 209 -3.21 56.77 -4.10
C SER A 209 -2.92 55.69 -3.05
N LEU A 210 -2.86 56.07 -1.75
CA LEU A 210 -2.68 55.12 -0.66
C LEU A 210 -3.86 54.11 -0.55
N LYS A 211 -5.09 54.64 -0.77
CA LYS A 211 -6.26 53.77 -0.76
C LYS A 211 -6.28 52.80 -1.94
N ALA A 212 -5.96 53.27 -3.14
CA ALA A 212 -5.86 52.46 -4.34
C ALA A 212 -4.77 51.38 -4.22
N GLU A 213 -3.63 51.67 -3.57
CA GLU A 213 -2.59 50.71 -3.27
C GLU A 213 -3.09 49.66 -2.24
N ALA A 214 -3.80 50.12 -1.20
CA ALA A 214 -4.38 49.21 -0.21
C ALA A 214 -5.40 48.24 -0.82
N ASP A 215 -6.25 48.74 -1.71
CA ASP A 215 -7.26 47.94 -2.42
C ASP A 215 -6.57 46.88 -3.33
N ARG A 216 -5.51 47.27 -4.07
CA ARG A 216 -4.72 46.34 -4.89
C ARG A 216 -4.06 45.24 -4.05
N VAL A 217 -3.46 45.57 -2.91
CA VAL A 217 -2.84 44.58 -2.01
C VAL A 217 -3.91 43.69 -1.39
N ALA A 218 -5.13 44.21 -1.17
CA ALA A 218 -6.25 43.40 -0.67
C ALA A 218 -6.74 42.38 -1.73
N ASP A 219 -6.77 42.76 -3.01
CA ASP A 219 -7.11 41.84 -4.10
C ASP A 219 -6.04 40.78 -4.25
N GLU A 220 -4.75 41.10 -4.13
CA GLU A 220 -3.64 40.14 -4.13
C GLU A 220 -3.75 39.17 -2.92
N GLU A 221 -4.08 39.69 -1.72
CA GLU A 221 -4.30 38.88 -0.51
C GLU A 221 -5.48 37.92 -0.72
N HIS A 222 -6.56 38.38 -1.33
CA HIS A 222 -7.72 37.52 -1.61
C HIS A 222 -7.36 36.35 -2.54
N GLY A 223 -6.64 36.62 -3.63
CA GLY A 223 -6.15 35.58 -4.55
C GLY A 223 -5.22 34.57 -3.85
N MET A 224 -4.29 35.05 -3.01
CA MET A 224 -3.44 34.14 -2.21
C MET A 224 -4.23 33.30 -1.21
N ARG A 225 -5.31 33.83 -0.65
CA ARG A 225 -6.19 33.09 0.27
C ARG A 225 -6.95 31.98 -0.45
N GLU A 226 -7.49 32.27 -1.62
CA GLU A 226 -8.16 31.26 -2.46
C GLU A 226 -7.19 30.13 -2.86
N GLU A 227 -5.97 30.49 -3.25
CA GLU A 227 -4.92 29.52 -3.56
C GLU A 227 -4.52 28.68 -2.34
N SER A 228 -4.41 29.29 -1.14
CA SER A 228 -4.15 28.56 0.10
C SER A 228 -5.25 27.56 0.44
N GLN A 229 -6.53 27.93 0.24
CA GLN A 229 -7.68 27.03 0.46
C GLN A 229 -7.69 25.89 -0.57
N ARG A 230 -7.29 26.15 -1.83
CA ARG A 230 -7.15 25.12 -2.86
C ARG A 230 -6.10 24.10 -2.45
N ARG A 231 -4.92 24.56 -1.99
CA ARG A 231 -3.86 23.65 -1.51
C ARG A 231 -4.27 22.85 -0.29
N GLU A 232 -5.07 23.40 0.61
CA GLU A 232 -5.61 22.64 1.75
C GLU A 232 -6.49 21.48 1.30
N ARG A 233 -7.33 21.70 0.29
CA ARG A 233 -8.13 20.60 -0.31
C ARG A 233 -7.24 19.53 -0.93
N PHE A 234 -6.18 19.92 -1.61
CA PHE A 234 -5.22 18.99 -2.20
C PHE A 234 -4.47 18.18 -1.13
N ILE A 235 -4.04 18.82 -0.04
CA ILE A 235 -3.40 18.17 1.10
C ILE A 235 -4.31 17.07 1.65
N ASN A 236 -5.58 17.37 1.88
CA ASN A 236 -6.53 16.40 2.43
C ASN A 236 -6.74 15.18 1.51
N LEU A 237 -6.83 15.40 0.19
CA LEU A 237 -6.99 14.31 -0.78
C LEU A 237 -5.71 13.47 -0.89
N PHE A 238 -4.55 14.12 -0.86
CA PHE A 238 -3.27 13.44 -0.95
C PHE A 238 -2.93 12.65 0.33
N GLN A 239 -3.36 13.15 1.50
CA GLN A 239 -3.24 12.44 2.77
C GLN A 239 -3.98 11.11 2.74
N VAL A 240 -5.23 11.10 2.25
CA VAL A 240 -6.02 9.86 2.10
C VAL A 240 -5.30 8.84 1.21
N PHE A 241 -4.67 9.30 0.13
CA PHE A 241 -3.88 8.45 -0.76
C PHE A 241 -2.65 7.85 -0.06
N VAL A 242 -1.87 8.67 0.65
CA VAL A 242 -0.69 8.23 1.41
C VAL A 242 -1.08 7.22 2.51
N ASP A 243 -2.17 7.47 3.23
CA ASP A 243 -2.68 6.57 4.27
C ASP A 243 -3.12 5.22 3.69
N ALA A 244 -3.75 5.23 2.52
CA ALA A 244 -4.13 4.00 1.81
C ALA A 244 -2.90 3.18 1.38
N LEU A 245 -1.87 3.83 0.86
CA LEU A 245 -0.60 3.18 0.51
C LEU A 245 0.10 2.58 1.74
N ASN A 246 0.12 3.31 2.86
CA ASN A 246 0.68 2.81 4.11
C ASN A 246 -0.04 1.54 4.59
N SER A 247 -1.37 1.52 4.49
CA SER A 247 -2.16 0.32 4.77
C SER A 247 -1.76 -0.86 3.87
N GLN A 248 -1.60 -0.63 2.55
CA GLN A 248 -1.17 -1.67 1.60
C GLN A 248 0.22 -2.20 1.90
N VAL A 249 1.17 -1.33 2.25
CA VAL A 249 2.52 -1.75 2.69
C VAL A 249 2.42 -2.63 3.93
N GLY A 250 1.54 -2.28 4.89
CA GLY A 250 1.27 -3.10 6.07
C GLY A 250 0.72 -4.49 5.72
N GLN A 251 -0.19 -4.57 4.77
CA GLN A 251 -0.76 -5.82 4.27
C GLN A 251 0.31 -6.68 3.55
N CYS A 252 1.12 -6.08 2.68
CA CYS A 252 2.23 -6.77 2.01
C CYS A 252 3.24 -7.35 3.01
N ASN A 253 3.56 -6.60 4.07
CA ASN A 253 4.46 -7.07 5.13
C ASN A 253 3.87 -8.27 5.89
N ALA A 254 2.56 -8.29 6.15
CA ALA A 254 1.89 -9.41 6.78
C ALA A 254 1.90 -10.66 5.88
N LEU A 255 1.56 -10.50 4.58
CA LEU A 255 1.63 -11.57 3.59
C LEU A 255 3.04 -12.15 3.48
N ARG A 256 4.04 -11.29 3.33
CA ARG A 256 5.44 -11.70 3.24
C ARG A 256 5.88 -12.48 4.48
N ARG A 257 5.53 -11.99 5.68
CA ARG A 257 5.90 -12.66 6.94
C ARG A 257 5.26 -14.05 7.04
N LYS A 258 3.97 -14.17 6.71
CA LYS A 258 3.29 -15.46 6.70
C LYS A 258 3.92 -16.42 5.69
N MET A 259 4.14 -15.97 4.45
CA MET A 259 4.78 -16.78 3.41
C MET A 259 6.16 -17.30 3.80
N LEU A 260 6.98 -16.47 4.45
CA LEU A 260 8.30 -16.90 4.93
C LEU A 260 8.19 -18.05 5.94
N ILE A 261 7.34 -17.88 6.95
CA ILE A 261 7.17 -18.87 8.03
C ILE A 261 6.56 -20.17 7.48
N ASP A 262 5.52 -20.08 6.65
CA ASP A 262 4.89 -21.24 6.05
C ASP A 262 5.84 -21.99 5.09
N THR A 263 6.69 -21.27 4.38
CA THR A 263 7.69 -21.90 3.49
C THR A 263 8.80 -22.58 4.29
N GLU A 264 9.21 -22.01 5.42
CA GLU A 264 10.14 -22.65 6.36
C GLU A 264 9.57 -23.97 6.87
N GLU A 265 8.31 -24.00 7.28
CA GLU A 265 7.62 -25.24 7.69
C GLU A 265 7.61 -26.28 6.55
N ARG A 266 7.25 -25.87 5.33
CA ARG A 266 7.23 -26.75 4.14
C ARG A 266 8.61 -27.30 3.82
N LEU A 267 9.67 -26.51 3.95
CA LEU A 267 11.04 -26.94 3.78
C LEU A 267 11.45 -27.98 4.82
N LEU A 268 11.11 -27.77 6.09
CA LEU A 268 11.39 -28.74 7.15
C LEU A 268 10.68 -30.08 6.89
N ILE A 269 9.41 -30.04 6.45
CA ILE A 269 8.66 -31.23 6.07
C ILE A 269 9.34 -31.93 4.89
N TYR A 270 9.76 -31.18 3.87
CA TYR A 270 10.46 -31.72 2.69
C TYR A 270 11.80 -32.35 3.07
N GLN A 271 12.63 -31.65 3.84
CA GLN A 271 13.92 -32.14 4.31
C GLN A 271 13.78 -33.42 5.13
N ALA A 272 12.83 -33.46 6.05
CA ALA A 272 12.57 -34.71 6.85
C ALA A 272 12.20 -35.92 6.01
N GLN A 273 11.71 -35.71 4.76
CA GLN A 273 11.39 -36.83 3.84
C GLN A 273 12.59 -37.19 2.94
N VAL A 274 13.43 -36.22 2.57
CA VAL A 274 14.55 -36.46 1.64
C VAL A 274 15.82 -36.88 2.38
N ASP A 275 15.97 -36.50 3.65
CA ASP A 275 17.22 -36.58 4.43
C ASP A 275 17.62 -37.97 4.90
N THR A 276 16.92 -39.03 4.43
CA THR A 276 17.33 -40.38 4.79
C THR A 276 18.61 -40.84 4.10
N ASP A 277 19.14 -40.17 3.04
CA ASP A 277 20.21 -40.75 2.24
C ASP A 277 21.30 -39.84 1.63
N ILE A 278 21.31 -38.47 1.80
CA ILE A 278 22.37 -37.65 1.17
C ILE A 278 22.91 -36.55 2.10
N PRO A 279 24.07 -36.77 2.77
CA PRO A 279 24.75 -35.74 3.53
C PRO A 279 25.29 -34.67 2.56
N GLY A 280 24.90 -33.41 2.76
CA GLY A 280 25.43 -32.25 2.04
C GLY A 280 24.50 -31.58 1.03
N SER A 281 23.34 -32.14 0.69
CA SER A 281 22.41 -31.55 -0.29
C SER A 281 21.49 -30.47 0.29
N LYS A 282 21.48 -30.26 1.59
CA LYS A 282 20.53 -29.40 2.31
C LYS A 282 20.57 -27.93 1.92
N VAL A 283 21.78 -27.40 1.78
CA VAL A 283 21.99 -25.94 1.52
C VAL A 283 21.78 -25.60 0.04
N GLN A 284 22.16 -26.49 -0.85
CA GLN A 284 22.09 -26.26 -2.29
C GLN A 284 20.65 -26.20 -2.82
N ILE A 285 19.75 -27.03 -2.28
CA ILE A 285 18.34 -27.08 -2.70
C ILE A 285 17.60 -25.78 -2.34
N SER A 286 17.90 -25.18 -1.18
CA SER A 286 17.27 -23.91 -0.75
C SER A 286 17.68 -22.72 -1.63
N ALA A 287 18.96 -22.58 -1.92
CA ALA A 287 19.49 -21.44 -2.68
C ALA A 287 19.10 -21.48 -4.18
N GLU A 288 19.11 -22.68 -4.79
CA GLU A 288 18.76 -22.83 -6.20
C GLU A 288 17.25 -22.78 -6.48
N LEU A 289 16.44 -23.31 -5.57
CA LEU A 289 14.98 -23.36 -5.75
C LEU A 289 14.24 -22.11 -5.23
N PHE A 290 14.85 -21.33 -4.33
CA PHE A 290 14.18 -20.21 -3.64
C PHE A 290 15.03 -18.94 -3.56
N PRO A 291 15.46 -18.35 -4.68
CA PRO A 291 16.30 -17.15 -4.66
C PRO A 291 15.67 -15.95 -3.96
N ALA A 292 14.33 -15.81 -3.99
CA ALA A 292 13.64 -14.71 -3.32
C ALA A 292 13.53 -14.90 -1.79
N ILE A 293 13.62 -16.15 -1.32
CA ILE A 293 13.51 -16.55 0.08
C ILE A 293 14.88 -16.97 0.65
N ALA A 294 15.84 -17.31 -0.20
CA ALA A 294 17.14 -17.83 0.20
C ALA A 294 17.91 -16.90 1.15
N GLY A 295 17.92 -15.59 0.90
CA GLY A 295 18.60 -14.65 1.78
C GLY A 295 18.07 -14.64 3.23
N PRO A 296 16.76 -14.60 3.45
CA PRO A 296 16.16 -14.82 4.78
C PRO A 296 16.40 -16.24 5.33
N ILE A 297 16.36 -17.28 4.49
CA ILE A 297 16.57 -18.68 4.93
C ILE A 297 18.01 -18.92 5.36
N GLU A 298 19.02 -18.40 4.69
CA GLU A 298 20.43 -18.47 5.12
C GLU A 298 20.66 -17.86 6.51
N LEU A 299 19.92 -16.81 6.86
CA LEU A 299 19.88 -16.24 8.20
C LEU A 299 19.21 -17.19 9.20
N PHE A 300 18.23 -17.97 8.75
CA PHE A 300 17.51 -18.96 9.57
C PHE A 300 18.33 -20.25 9.79
N GLU A 301 19.04 -20.75 8.78
CA GLU A 301 19.88 -21.94 8.93
C GLU A 301 21.00 -21.76 9.98
N ARG A 302 21.46 -20.52 10.20
CA ARG A 302 22.38 -20.18 11.28
C ARG A 302 21.73 -20.19 12.67
N ASN A 303 20.40 -20.07 12.74
CA ASN A 303 19.61 -20.03 13.97
C ASN A 303 18.49 -21.09 13.92
N MET A 304 18.83 -22.38 13.74
CA MET A 304 17.84 -23.46 13.80
C MET A 304 17.01 -23.33 15.10
N LEU A 305 15.81 -22.80 14.94
CA LEU A 305 14.88 -22.60 16.04
C LEU A 305 14.34 -23.96 16.50
N ALA A 306 14.16 -24.12 17.80
CA ALA A 306 13.45 -25.26 18.32
C ALA A 306 12.05 -25.32 17.67
N PRO A 307 11.49 -26.50 17.37
CA PRO A 307 10.17 -26.66 16.76
C PRO A 307 9.06 -25.87 17.47
N GLN A 308 9.19 -25.70 18.78
CA GLN A 308 8.26 -24.89 19.59
C GLN A 308 8.29 -23.40 19.27
N GLU A 309 9.46 -22.84 18.95
CA GLU A 309 9.59 -21.43 18.57
C GLU A 309 9.02 -21.18 17.16
N LEU A 310 9.20 -22.10 16.24
CA LEU A 310 8.59 -22.01 14.91
C LEU A 310 7.06 -22.03 15.02
N GLU A 311 6.51 -22.90 15.85
CA GLU A 311 5.05 -22.96 16.07
C GLU A 311 4.50 -21.68 16.71
N GLN A 312 5.21 -21.08 17.67
CA GLN A 312 4.82 -19.80 18.25
C GLN A 312 4.86 -18.67 17.21
N ARG A 313 5.88 -18.64 16.35
CA ARG A 313 5.99 -17.65 15.26
C ARG A 313 4.88 -17.84 14.22
N LYS A 314 4.56 -19.10 13.89
CA LYS A 314 3.45 -19.41 13.00
C LYS A 314 2.13 -18.90 13.56
N ARG A 315 1.80 -19.21 14.82
CA ARG A 315 0.59 -18.70 15.48
C ARG A 315 0.52 -17.17 15.50
N ALA A 316 1.65 -16.51 15.76
CA ALA A 316 1.70 -15.04 15.73
C ALA A 316 1.51 -14.48 14.31
N ALA A 317 2.09 -15.10 13.29
CA ALA A 317 1.91 -14.69 11.90
C ALA A 317 0.48 -14.94 11.42
N ASP A 318 -0.12 -16.08 11.79
CA ASP A 318 -1.51 -16.42 11.48
C ASP A 318 -2.49 -15.43 12.13
N ALA A 319 -2.24 -15.03 13.38
CA ALA A 319 -3.05 -14.03 14.05
C ALA A 319 -2.98 -12.66 13.34
N VAL A 320 -1.78 -12.20 12.95
CA VAL A 320 -1.60 -10.96 12.19
C VAL A 320 -2.25 -11.07 10.81
N PHE A 321 -2.10 -12.21 10.14
CA PHE A 321 -2.73 -12.44 8.85
C PHE A 321 -4.25 -12.42 8.99
N ALA A 322 -4.81 -13.16 9.95
CA ALA A 322 -6.24 -13.18 10.22
C ALA A 322 -6.80 -11.77 10.50
N SER A 323 -6.12 -10.97 11.35
CA SER A 323 -6.58 -9.61 11.67
C SER A 323 -6.58 -8.66 10.47
N LYS A 324 -5.66 -8.84 9.51
CA LYS A 324 -5.56 -8.01 8.30
C LYS A 324 -6.49 -8.46 7.18
N PHE A 325 -6.84 -9.75 7.15
CA PHE A 325 -7.61 -10.39 6.10
C PHE A 325 -8.86 -11.12 6.62
N GLU A 326 -9.37 -10.71 7.78
CA GLU A 326 -10.54 -11.34 8.43
C GLU A 326 -11.80 -11.22 7.57
N ALA A 327 -11.94 -10.16 6.81
CA ALA A 327 -13.03 -10.00 5.84
C ALA A 327 -13.06 -11.11 4.78
N PHE A 328 -11.92 -11.74 4.48
CA PHE A 328 -11.83 -12.89 3.56
C PHE A 328 -12.35 -14.19 4.14
N ARG A 329 -12.33 -14.33 5.47
CA ARG A 329 -12.81 -15.54 6.14
C ARG A 329 -14.33 -15.58 6.29
N GLN A 330 -15.00 -14.44 6.27
CA GLN A 330 -16.43 -14.33 6.58
C GLN A 330 -17.34 -14.41 5.35
N GLU A 331 -16.82 -14.37 4.13
CA GLU A 331 -17.61 -14.47 2.90
C GLU A 331 -17.17 -15.59 1.95
N PRO A 332 -17.27 -16.88 2.34
CA PRO A 332 -16.98 -17.98 1.41
C PRO A 332 -18.12 -18.27 0.43
N GLU A 333 -19.30 -17.66 0.56
CA GLU A 333 -20.50 -18.06 -0.21
C GLU A 333 -21.00 -17.06 -1.23
N GLU A 334 -20.66 -15.78 -1.15
CA GLU A 334 -21.06 -14.78 -2.15
C GLU A 334 -19.89 -14.42 -3.06
N GLY A 335 -20.06 -14.74 -4.35
CA GLY A 335 -19.03 -14.62 -5.36
C GLY A 335 -18.34 -13.25 -5.33
N PHE A 336 -17.03 -13.26 -5.26
CA PHE A 336 -16.17 -12.10 -5.47
C PHE A 336 -16.50 -11.42 -6.81
N ALA A 337 -17.54 -10.59 -6.82
CA ALA A 337 -17.56 -9.46 -7.71
C ALA A 337 -16.66 -8.44 -7.02
N VAL A 338 -15.40 -8.32 -7.47
CA VAL A 338 -14.60 -7.12 -7.20
C VAL A 338 -15.53 -5.96 -7.56
N PRO A 339 -15.94 -5.10 -6.61
CA PRO A 339 -16.64 -3.90 -7.00
C PRO A 339 -15.63 -3.13 -7.87
N ILE A 340 -15.83 -3.16 -9.19
CA ILE A 340 -15.24 -2.16 -10.06
C ILE A 340 -15.81 -0.88 -9.49
N ILE A 341 -15.00 -0.19 -8.66
CA ILE A 341 -15.37 1.11 -8.13
C ILE A 341 -15.49 1.97 -9.37
N ASP A 342 -16.73 2.18 -9.82
CA ASP A 342 -17.02 3.06 -10.93
C ASP A 342 -16.53 4.45 -10.52
N THR A 343 -15.35 4.82 -11.03
CA THR A 343 -14.70 6.10 -10.77
C THR A 343 -15.62 7.26 -11.16
N THR A 344 -16.58 7.04 -12.08
CA THR A 344 -17.63 8.00 -12.41
C THR A 344 -18.59 8.24 -11.24
N GLU A 345 -18.88 7.24 -10.43
CA GLU A 345 -19.79 7.37 -9.28
C GLU A 345 -19.11 8.10 -8.09
N ILE A 346 -17.81 7.86 -7.88
CA ILE A 346 -17.01 8.62 -6.89
C ILE A 346 -16.88 10.07 -7.34
N SER A 347 -16.60 10.32 -8.61
CA SER A 347 -16.57 11.68 -9.18
C SER A 347 -17.94 12.36 -9.08
N ARG A 348 -19.07 11.65 -9.28
CA ARG A 348 -20.41 12.15 -9.05
C ARG A 348 -20.67 12.45 -7.56
N ARG A 349 -20.31 11.57 -6.64
CA ARG A 349 -20.52 11.79 -5.20
C ARG A 349 -19.69 12.95 -4.67
N LEU A 350 -18.47 13.13 -5.15
CA LEU A 350 -17.63 14.28 -4.84
C LEU A 350 -18.22 15.57 -5.43
N ARG A 351 -18.66 15.59 -6.70
CA ARG A 351 -19.36 16.75 -7.28
C ARG A 351 -20.63 17.13 -6.51
N PHE A 352 -21.47 16.18 -6.10
CA PHE A 352 -22.69 16.47 -5.31
C PHE A 352 -22.39 16.95 -3.90
N ARG A 353 -21.27 16.55 -3.29
CA ARG A 353 -20.91 17.01 -1.93
C ARG A 353 -20.38 18.44 -1.93
N PHE A 354 -19.71 18.88 -3.02
CA PHE A 354 -19.20 20.24 -3.18
C PHE A 354 -20.24 21.22 -3.74
N LEU A 355 -21.30 20.75 -4.40
CA LEU A 355 -22.35 21.58 -5.00
C LEU A 355 -23.59 21.78 -4.13
N ARG A 356 -23.61 21.35 -2.86
CA ARG A 356 -24.69 21.74 -1.96
C ARG A 356 -24.48 23.18 -1.50
N PRO A 357 -25.27 24.16 -1.98
CA PRO A 357 -25.27 25.51 -1.44
C PRO A 357 -25.91 25.45 -0.04
N GLY A 358 -25.14 25.55 1.01
CA GLY A 358 -25.66 25.54 2.37
C GLY A 358 -24.67 25.23 3.49
N PHE A 359 -23.40 24.93 3.17
CA PHE A 359 -22.41 24.60 4.20
C PHE A 359 -21.48 25.78 4.55
N TRP A 360 -22.06 26.99 4.64
CA TRP A 360 -21.38 28.10 5.28
C TRP A 360 -21.93 28.25 6.69
N PRO A 361 -21.12 28.20 7.73
CA PRO A 361 -21.59 28.53 9.07
C PRO A 361 -22.02 30.01 9.08
N LYS A 362 -23.28 30.25 9.42
CA LYS A 362 -23.79 31.59 9.69
C LYS A 362 -22.92 32.20 10.79
N LYS A 363 -22.28 33.33 10.48
CA LYS A 363 -21.63 34.17 11.48
C LYS A 363 -22.66 34.57 12.53
N GLN A 364 -22.40 34.20 13.76
CA GLN A 364 -22.85 34.95 14.94
C GLN A 364 -21.80 35.98 15.29
#